data_e116d993ddf1c6ca4bc20858cca2fbea
#
_entry.id   e116d993ddf1c6ca4bc20858cca2fbea
#
_cell.length_a   1.000
_cell.length_b   1.000
_cell.length_c   1.000
_cell.angle_alpha   90.00
_cell.angle_beta   90.00
_cell.angle_gamma   90.00
#
_symmetry.space_group_name_H-M   'P 1'
#
loop_
_entity.id
_entity.type
_entity.pdbx_description
1 polymer ?
#
loop_
_entity_poly.entity_id
_entity_poly.type
_entity_poly.pdbx_seq_one_letter_code
_entity_poly.pdbx_strand_id
1 'polypeptide(L)'
;MTDSVKEQAGDLVTRAKRRVGMEQPSAADDEGRIGVVRGALRTFGEGDTDGFLDTLRHDIVWEGPAGGHFPGGGEQLGRDAVRTEFIENAGRTFTEFGFKPESYIEADDADAVVVIGRFEGDGVEGDRVDEPAVQVWEFQGSAVCRVRIFTDSAGFPSVITERREKEMEEEEREKKGKEEKEEREKEEAKASSEKDDDESESDEDGEQKEKRDESGDDDS
;
A
#
# COMPACT_ATOMS: atom_id res chain seq x y z
N MET A 1 -12.31 39.14 -1.04
CA MET A 1 -13.59 38.48 -1.39
C MET A 1 -13.60 36.97 -1.07
N THR A 2 -12.56 36.44 -0.48
CA THR A 2 -12.40 35.00 -0.15
C THR A 2 -12.83 34.61 1.27
N ASP A 3 -13.01 35.58 2.17
CA ASP A 3 -13.39 35.29 3.58
C ASP A 3 -14.89 34.98 3.75
N SER A 4 -15.76 35.56 2.89
CA SER A 4 -17.22 35.35 2.99
C SER A 4 -17.70 33.92 2.65
N VAL A 5 -16.94 33.19 1.81
CA VAL A 5 -17.29 31.80 1.41
C VAL A 5 -16.93 30.80 2.51
N LYS A 6 -15.83 31.03 3.23
CA LYS A 6 -15.42 30.19 4.37
C LYS A 6 -16.37 30.35 5.56
N GLU A 7 -16.87 31.56 5.79
CA GLU A 7 -17.80 31.83 6.88
C GLU A 7 -19.19 31.21 6.62
N GLN A 8 -19.65 31.22 5.36
CA GLN A 8 -20.91 30.56 4.97
C GLN A 8 -20.84 29.03 5.01
N ALA A 9 -19.69 28.44 4.64
CA ALA A 9 -19.49 27.00 4.75
C ALA A 9 -19.43 26.54 6.21
N GLY A 10 -18.79 27.32 7.10
CA GLY A 10 -18.76 27.06 8.54
C GLY A 10 -20.15 27.12 9.18
N ASP A 11 -20.99 28.05 8.75
CA ASP A 11 -22.35 28.19 9.28
C ASP A 11 -23.31 27.08 8.79
N LEU A 12 -23.15 26.60 7.57
CA LEU A 12 -23.89 25.45 7.04
C LEU A 12 -23.54 24.16 7.79
N VAL A 13 -22.27 23.92 8.08
CA VAL A 13 -21.81 22.75 8.86
C VAL A 13 -22.33 22.84 10.30
N THR A 14 -22.29 24.03 10.91
CA THR A 14 -22.79 24.25 12.28
C THR A 14 -24.32 24.12 12.35
N ARG A 15 -25.03 24.51 11.30
CA ARG A 15 -26.47 24.42 11.22
C ARG A 15 -26.94 22.99 10.93
N ALA A 16 -26.19 22.21 10.14
CA ALA A 16 -26.41 20.79 9.95
C ALA A 16 -26.15 20.02 11.27
N LYS A 17 -25.08 20.36 12.01
CA LYS A 17 -24.79 19.81 13.34
C LYS A 17 -25.88 20.02 14.37
N ARG A 18 -26.66 21.12 14.28
CA ARG A 18 -27.79 21.40 15.18
C ARG A 18 -29.09 20.68 14.81
N ARG A 19 -29.24 20.22 13.57
CA ARG A 19 -30.42 19.49 13.11
C ARG A 19 -30.31 17.98 13.23
N VAL A 20 -29.09 17.47 13.08
CA VAL A 20 -28.75 16.07 13.32
C VAL A 20 -28.15 16.07 14.74
N GLY A 21 -28.93 15.67 15.74
CA GLY A 21 -28.46 15.59 17.13
C GLY A 21 -27.15 14.78 17.21
N MET A 22 -26.01 15.45 17.10
CA MET A 22 -24.70 14.87 17.33
C MET A 22 -24.49 14.75 18.84
N GLU A 23 -25.24 13.84 19.47
CA GLU A 23 -24.86 13.30 20.77
C GLU A 23 -23.71 12.32 20.56
N GLN A 24 -22.70 12.42 21.40
CA GLN A 24 -21.66 11.39 21.45
C GLN A 24 -22.33 10.04 21.71
N PRO A 25 -21.91 8.94 21.02
CA PRO A 25 -22.57 7.66 21.15
C PRO A 25 -22.58 7.20 22.61
N SER A 26 -23.76 7.08 23.18
CA SER A 26 -23.93 6.44 24.46
C SER A 26 -23.96 4.91 24.26
N ALA A 27 -23.62 4.14 25.29
CA ALA A 27 -23.62 2.67 25.25
C ALA A 27 -25.00 2.05 24.89
N ALA A 28 -26.05 2.86 24.76
CA ALA A 28 -27.39 2.45 24.30
C ALA A 28 -27.53 2.37 22.78
N ASP A 29 -26.54 2.88 22.00
CA ASP A 29 -26.57 2.91 20.53
C ASP A 29 -26.02 1.62 19.88
N ASP A 30 -25.68 0.60 20.67
CA ASP A 30 -25.19 -0.70 20.18
C ASP A 30 -26.35 -1.65 19.75
N GLU A 31 -27.60 -1.27 19.98
CA GLU A 31 -28.78 -2.01 19.54
C GLU A 31 -29.33 -1.40 18.26
N GLY A 32 -29.47 -2.22 17.20
CA GLY A 32 -30.01 -1.79 15.93
C GLY A 32 -29.02 -1.81 14.76
N ARG A 33 -29.40 -1.22 13.64
CA ARG A 33 -28.59 -1.23 12.40
C ARG A 33 -27.27 -0.46 12.57
N ILE A 34 -27.29 0.66 13.28
CA ILE A 34 -26.06 1.42 13.58
C ILE A 34 -25.08 0.55 14.38
N GLY A 35 -25.57 -0.23 15.36
CA GLY A 35 -24.72 -1.15 16.12
C GLY A 35 -24.07 -2.22 15.25
N VAL A 36 -24.81 -2.79 14.29
CA VAL A 36 -24.26 -3.76 13.33
C VAL A 36 -23.15 -3.11 12.49
N VAL A 37 -23.37 -1.90 11.94
CA VAL A 37 -22.35 -1.21 11.13
C VAL A 37 -21.11 -0.83 11.97
N ARG A 38 -21.29 -0.36 13.20
CA ARG A 38 -20.17 -0.10 14.13
C ARG A 38 -19.36 -1.36 14.42
N GLY A 39 -20.06 -2.47 14.68
CA GLY A 39 -19.43 -3.77 14.89
C GLY A 39 -18.60 -4.19 13.68
N ALA A 40 -19.16 -4.09 12.47
CA ALA A 40 -18.49 -4.39 11.22
C ALA A 40 -17.23 -3.52 11.00
N LEU A 41 -17.35 -2.21 11.16
CA LEU A 41 -16.21 -1.30 10.99
C LEU A 41 -15.13 -1.50 12.06
N ARG A 42 -15.52 -1.88 13.27
CA ARG A 42 -14.58 -2.22 14.34
C ARG A 42 -13.81 -3.50 14.02
N THR A 43 -14.48 -4.60 13.64
CA THR A 43 -13.83 -5.87 13.27
C THR A 43 -12.92 -5.69 12.08
N PHE A 44 -13.31 -4.87 11.09
CA PHE A 44 -12.43 -4.49 9.97
C PHE A 44 -11.17 -3.77 10.45
N GLY A 45 -11.28 -2.75 11.32
CA GLY A 45 -10.15 -2.01 11.89
C GLY A 45 -9.25 -2.85 12.80
N GLU A 46 -9.77 -3.91 13.42
CA GLU A 46 -9.04 -4.88 14.23
C GLU A 46 -8.37 -5.98 13.37
N GLY A 47 -8.62 -6.01 12.06
CA GLY A 47 -8.14 -7.05 11.15
C GLY A 47 -8.87 -8.39 11.29
N ASP A 48 -10.00 -8.42 12.00
CA ASP A 48 -10.86 -9.59 12.12
C ASP A 48 -11.73 -9.74 10.85
N THR A 49 -11.11 -10.30 9.81
CA THR A 49 -11.73 -10.50 8.51
C THR A 49 -13.00 -11.36 8.59
N ASP A 50 -12.97 -12.44 9.37
CA ASP A 50 -14.10 -13.33 9.47
C ASP A 50 -15.26 -12.66 10.22
N GLY A 51 -14.98 -11.99 11.34
CA GLY A 51 -15.96 -11.21 12.07
C GLY A 51 -16.61 -10.11 11.22
N PHE A 52 -15.81 -9.43 10.38
CA PHE A 52 -16.32 -8.44 9.43
C PHE A 52 -17.27 -9.08 8.42
N LEU A 53 -16.83 -10.16 7.74
CA LEU A 53 -17.62 -10.83 6.71
C LEU A 53 -18.91 -11.48 7.26
N ASP A 54 -18.91 -11.88 8.53
CA ASP A 54 -20.10 -12.47 9.17
C ASP A 54 -21.25 -11.48 9.36
N THR A 55 -20.95 -10.18 9.37
CA THR A 55 -21.98 -9.11 9.40
C THR A 55 -22.68 -8.93 8.05
N LEU A 56 -22.06 -9.37 6.96
CA LEU A 56 -22.56 -9.27 5.60
C LEU A 56 -23.38 -10.51 5.22
N ARG A 57 -24.34 -10.36 4.36
CA ARG A 57 -25.03 -11.52 3.75
C ARG A 57 -24.05 -12.28 2.84
N HIS A 58 -24.30 -13.58 2.64
CA HIS A 58 -23.50 -14.41 1.73
C HIS A 58 -23.53 -13.90 0.27
N ASP A 59 -24.64 -13.27 -0.13
CA ASP A 59 -24.92 -12.70 -1.45
C ASP A 59 -24.82 -11.16 -1.47
N ILE A 60 -23.99 -10.59 -0.57
CA ILE A 60 -23.74 -9.16 -0.48
C ILE A 60 -23.37 -8.55 -1.83
N VAL A 61 -23.89 -7.36 -2.12
CA VAL A 61 -23.43 -6.50 -3.21
C VAL A 61 -22.56 -5.40 -2.62
N TRP A 62 -21.27 -5.41 -2.99
CA TRP A 62 -20.30 -4.41 -2.55
C TRP A 62 -19.91 -3.53 -3.72
N GLU A 63 -20.09 -2.23 -3.61
CA GLU A 63 -19.82 -1.27 -4.67
C GLU A 63 -18.79 -0.25 -4.17
N GLY A 64 -17.56 -0.35 -4.67
CA GLY A 64 -16.50 0.63 -4.46
C GLY A 64 -16.37 1.61 -5.63
N PRO A 65 -15.60 2.70 -5.50
CA PRO A 65 -15.28 3.59 -6.59
C PRO A 65 -14.65 2.82 -7.76
N ALA A 66 -15.06 3.14 -8.98
CA ALA A 66 -14.48 2.51 -10.18
C ALA A 66 -13.03 2.95 -10.38
N GLY A 67 -12.20 2.04 -10.90
CA GLY A 67 -10.77 2.29 -11.17
C GLY A 67 -9.84 1.41 -10.35
N GLY A 68 -8.56 1.40 -10.69
CA GLY A 68 -7.54 0.54 -10.08
C GLY A 68 -6.86 1.10 -8.84
N HIS A 69 -7.43 2.12 -8.20
CA HIS A 69 -6.82 2.79 -7.04
C HIS A 69 -7.51 2.48 -5.71
N PHE A 70 -8.73 1.97 -5.73
CA PHE A 70 -9.45 1.60 -4.52
C PHE A 70 -9.57 0.07 -4.41
N PRO A 71 -9.16 -0.55 -3.28
CA PRO A 71 -9.35 -1.98 -3.06
C PRO A 71 -10.84 -2.36 -3.16
N GLY A 72 -11.19 -3.37 -3.95
CA GLY A 72 -12.58 -3.72 -4.18
C GLY A 72 -13.36 -2.68 -4.98
N GLY A 73 -12.67 -1.95 -5.87
CA GLY A 73 -13.30 -1.00 -6.79
C GLY A 73 -14.23 -1.68 -7.79
N GLY A 74 -15.33 -0.99 -8.16
CA GLY A 74 -16.40 -1.58 -8.94
C GLY A 74 -17.38 -2.39 -8.10
N GLU A 75 -18.14 -3.29 -8.74
CA GLU A 75 -19.12 -4.16 -8.09
C GLU A 75 -18.51 -5.54 -7.78
N GLN A 76 -18.62 -5.98 -6.53
CA GLN A 76 -18.23 -7.29 -6.04
C GLN A 76 -19.46 -8.03 -5.52
N LEU A 77 -19.62 -9.30 -5.88
CA LEU A 77 -20.76 -10.11 -5.50
C LEU A 77 -20.38 -11.24 -4.57
N GLY A 78 -20.97 -11.26 -3.39
CA GLY A 78 -20.75 -12.26 -2.36
C GLY A 78 -19.57 -12.00 -1.45
N ARG A 79 -19.54 -12.66 -0.29
CA ARG A 79 -18.49 -12.49 0.74
C ARG A 79 -17.11 -12.86 0.22
N ASP A 80 -16.99 -13.88 -0.64
CA ASP A 80 -15.70 -14.35 -1.16
C ASP A 80 -15.06 -13.28 -2.05
N ALA A 81 -15.87 -12.61 -2.90
CA ALA A 81 -15.39 -11.51 -3.71
C ALA A 81 -14.96 -10.31 -2.85
N VAL A 82 -15.71 -9.97 -1.80
CA VAL A 82 -15.33 -8.92 -0.85
C VAL A 82 -14.02 -9.28 -0.13
N ARG A 83 -13.83 -10.55 0.28
CA ARG A 83 -12.60 -11.02 0.88
C ARG A 83 -11.41 -10.78 -0.05
N THR A 84 -11.50 -11.28 -1.29
CA THR A 84 -10.37 -11.27 -2.23
C THR A 84 -10.12 -9.86 -2.78
N GLU A 85 -11.17 -9.19 -3.26
CA GLU A 85 -11.00 -7.94 -4.00
C GLU A 85 -10.87 -6.71 -3.08
N PHE A 86 -11.50 -6.72 -1.89
CA PHE A 86 -11.39 -5.61 -0.96
C PHE A 86 -10.33 -5.87 0.12
N ILE A 87 -10.51 -6.93 0.95
CA ILE A 87 -9.69 -7.10 2.15
C ILE A 87 -8.27 -7.53 1.80
N GLU A 88 -8.09 -8.56 0.95
CA GLU A 88 -6.75 -9.07 0.62
C GLU A 88 -5.98 -8.06 -0.25
N ASN A 89 -6.64 -7.39 -1.20
CA ASN A 89 -6.00 -6.34 -1.98
C ASN A 89 -5.63 -5.12 -1.13
N ALA A 90 -6.45 -4.76 -0.12
CA ALA A 90 -6.08 -3.74 0.86
C ALA A 90 -4.82 -4.16 1.64
N GLY A 91 -4.76 -5.41 2.13
CA GLY A 91 -3.60 -5.93 2.84
C GLY A 91 -2.31 -6.02 2.02
N ARG A 92 -2.40 -6.16 0.69
CA ARG A 92 -1.24 -6.11 -0.21
C ARG A 92 -0.79 -4.68 -0.52
N THR A 93 -1.75 -3.75 -0.59
CA THR A 93 -1.50 -2.36 -1.01
C THR A 93 -1.05 -1.48 0.15
N PHE A 94 -1.53 -1.77 1.36
CA PHE A 94 -1.31 -0.94 2.54
C PHE A 94 -0.65 -1.72 3.68
N THR A 95 0.23 -1.06 4.41
CA THR A 95 0.76 -1.53 5.70
C THR A 95 -0.23 -1.29 6.82
N GLU A 96 -0.97 -0.18 6.73
CA GLU A 96 -2.10 0.16 7.58
C GLU A 96 -3.21 0.72 6.72
N PHE A 97 -4.43 0.23 6.89
CA PHE A 97 -5.59 0.72 6.16
C PHE A 97 -6.85 0.57 7.00
N GLY A 98 -7.62 1.62 7.08
CA GLY A 98 -8.86 1.62 7.86
C GLY A 98 -9.82 2.72 7.45
N PHE A 99 -11.04 2.61 7.97
CA PHE A 99 -12.05 3.64 7.86
C PHE A 99 -12.33 4.22 9.25
N LYS A 100 -12.19 5.54 9.38
CA LYS A 100 -12.46 6.28 10.61
C LYS A 100 -13.84 6.94 10.49
N PRO A 101 -14.87 6.37 11.13
CA PRO A 101 -16.21 6.94 11.09
C PRO A 101 -16.28 8.22 11.93
N GLU A 102 -16.97 9.23 11.40
CA GLU A 102 -17.22 10.51 12.08
C GLU A 102 -18.68 10.63 12.51
N SER A 103 -19.62 10.12 11.70
CA SER A 103 -21.04 10.12 12.02
C SER A 103 -21.80 8.97 11.36
N TYR A 104 -22.90 8.59 12.02
CA TYR A 104 -23.83 7.58 11.55
C TYR A 104 -25.22 8.20 11.44
N ILE A 105 -25.90 7.94 10.34
CA ILE A 105 -27.24 8.45 10.06
C ILE A 105 -28.11 7.25 9.65
N GLU A 106 -29.10 6.91 10.43
CA GLU A 106 -30.10 5.93 10.04
C GLU A 106 -31.18 6.60 9.19
N ALA A 107 -31.51 5.98 8.07
CA ALA A 107 -32.58 6.50 7.20
C ALA A 107 -33.95 6.05 7.72
N ASP A 108 -34.86 7.00 7.93
CA ASP A 108 -36.20 6.74 8.49
C ASP A 108 -37.11 5.98 7.51
N ASP A 109 -36.87 6.14 6.21
CA ASP A 109 -37.73 5.63 5.12
C ASP A 109 -37.04 4.52 4.29
N ALA A 110 -35.83 4.14 4.68
CA ALA A 110 -35.07 3.06 4.03
C ALA A 110 -34.38 2.21 5.08
N ASP A 111 -34.26 0.91 4.79
CA ASP A 111 -33.52 -0.01 5.63
C ASP A 111 -32.00 0.22 5.42
N ALA A 112 -31.50 1.40 5.78
CA ALA A 112 -30.12 1.80 5.50
C ALA A 112 -29.50 2.64 6.62
N VAL A 113 -28.16 2.55 6.73
CA VAL A 113 -27.32 3.42 7.54
C VAL A 113 -26.30 4.09 6.62
N VAL A 114 -26.20 5.41 6.72
CA VAL A 114 -25.16 6.20 6.06
C VAL A 114 -24.07 6.51 7.07
N VAL A 115 -22.83 6.22 6.73
CA VAL A 115 -21.65 6.53 7.54
C VAL A 115 -20.82 7.56 6.81
N ILE A 116 -20.55 8.66 7.47
CA ILE A 116 -19.64 9.71 7.00
C ILE A 116 -18.33 9.53 7.77
N GLY A 117 -17.20 9.60 7.09
CA GLY A 117 -15.90 9.46 7.71
C GLY A 117 -14.77 9.60 6.70
N ARG A 118 -13.65 8.97 6.99
CA ARG A 118 -12.43 9.03 6.16
C ARG A 118 -11.79 7.66 6.04
N PHE A 119 -11.21 7.37 4.89
CA PHE A 119 -10.22 6.33 4.76
C PHE A 119 -8.84 6.91 5.13
N GLU A 120 -8.16 6.24 6.04
CA GLU A 120 -6.77 6.55 6.42
C GLU A 120 -5.92 5.31 6.15
N GLY A 121 -4.69 5.51 5.67
CA GLY A 121 -3.80 4.39 5.42
C GLY A 121 -2.42 4.80 4.96
N ASP A 122 -1.45 3.91 5.17
CA ASP A 122 -0.08 4.02 4.71
C ASP A 122 0.19 2.90 3.70
N GLY A 123 0.47 3.26 2.45
CA GLY A 123 0.77 2.32 1.38
C GLY A 123 2.14 1.66 1.55
N VAL A 124 2.32 0.46 1.03
CA VAL A 124 3.60 -0.28 1.08
C VAL A 124 4.74 0.43 0.34
N GLU A 125 4.41 1.29 -0.63
CA GLU A 125 5.37 2.11 -1.38
C GLU A 125 5.64 3.48 -0.74
N GLY A 126 5.01 3.77 0.42
CA GLY A 126 5.17 5.00 1.18
C GLY A 126 4.15 6.09 0.88
N ASP A 127 3.15 5.80 0.04
CA ASP A 127 2.01 6.69 -0.19
C ASP A 127 1.12 6.74 1.05
N ARG A 128 0.50 7.88 1.28
CA ARG A 128 -0.44 8.06 2.38
C ARG A 128 -1.82 8.41 1.86
N VAL A 129 -2.84 7.77 2.41
CA VAL A 129 -4.25 8.05 2.15
C VAL A 129 -4.86 8.75 3.35
N ASP A 130 -5.60 9.82 3.10
CA ASP A 130 -6.45 10.53 4.06
C ASP A 130 -7.62 11.16 3.30
N GLU A 131 -8.59 10.32 2.86
CA GLU A 131 -9.65 10.73 1.95
C GLU A 131 -11.03 10.68 2.60
N PRO A 132 -11.83 11.76 2.49
CA PRO A 132 -13.23 11.76 2.93
C PRO A 132 -14.02 10.71 2.19
N ALA A 133 -14.91 10.04 2.91
CA ALA A 133 -15.76 9.05 2.29
C ALA A 133 -17.14 8.99 2.94
N VAL A 134 -18.11 8.53 2.14
CA VAL A 134 -19.45 8.19 2.57
C VAL A 134 -19.70 6.72 2.24
N GLN A 135 -20.19 5.97 3.20
CA GLN A 135 -20.62 4.60 3.01
C GLN A 135 -22.12 4.49 3.23
N VAL A 136 -22.83 3.80 2.36
CA VAL A 136 -24.25 3.49 2.49
C VAL A 136 -24.40 2.00 2.69
N TRP A 137 -24.93 1.60 3.84
CA TRP A 137 -25.11 0.22 4.27
C TRP A 137 -26.61 -0.10 4.24
N GLU A 138 -27.01 -0.95 3.31
CA GLU A 138 -28.40 -1.35 3.13
C GLU A 138 -28.65 -2.72 3.77
N PHE A 139 -29.81 -2.88 4.37
CA PHE A 139 -30.17 -4.06 5.14
C PHE A 139 -31.33 -4.82 4.50
N GLN A 140 -31.29 -6.13 4.66
CA GLN A 140 -32.45 -6.98 4.50
C GLN A 140 -32.67 -7.77 5.80
N GLY A 141 -33.69 -7.37 6.56
CA GLY A 141 -33.84 -7.82 7.94
C GLY A 141 -32.74 -7.25 8.84
N SER A 142 -32.01 -8.12 9.53
CA SER A 142 -30.89 -7.74 10.40
C SER A 142 -29.50 -7.81 9.73
N ALA A 143 -29.40 -8.29 8.50
CA ALA A 143 -28.13 -8.51 7.81
C ALA A 143 -27.90 -7.49 6.71
N VAL A 144 -26.64 -7.07 6.54
CA VAL A 144 -26.22 -6.15 5.48
C VAL A 144 -26.26 -6.85 4.12
N CYS A 145 -27.05 -6.32 3.17
CA CYS A 145 -27.21 -6.90 1.84
C CYS A 145 -26.53 -6.08 0.73
N ARG A 146 -26.22 -4.81 0.97
CA ARG A 146 -25.46 -3.95 0.04
C ARG A 146 -24.63 -2.95 0.81
N VAL A 147 -23.43 -2.67 0.31
CA VAL A 147 -22.60 -1.56 0.76
C VAL A 147 -22.16 -0.77 -0.48
N ARG A 148 -22.35 0.55 -0.44
CA ARG A 148 -21.84 1.46 -1.47
C ARG A 148 -20.89 2.46 -0.85
N ILE A 149 -19.72 2.64 -1.48
CA ILE A 149 -18.66 3.50 -1.02
C ILE A 149 -18.43 4.63 -2.02
N PHE A 150 -18.41 5.84 -1.52
CA PHE A 150 -18.18 7.06 -2.28
C PHE A 150 -16.98 7.78 -1.68
N THR A 151 -15.91 7.87 -2.44
CA THR A 151 -14.68 8.60 -2.10
C THR A 151 -13.96 9.01 -3.37
N ASP A 152 -13.02 9.96 -3.28
CA ASP A 152 -12.12 10.26 -4.37
C ASP A 152 -11.01 9.20 -4.41
N SER A 153 -11.10 8.29 -5.37
CA SER A 153 -10.11 7.22 -5.52
C SER A 153 -8.77 7.69 -6.09
N ALA A 154 -8.68 8.92 -6.62
CA ALA A 154 -7.41 9.46 -7.14
C ALA A 154 -6.37 9.73 -6.03
N GLY A 155 -6.80 9.88 -4.78
CA GLY A 155 -5.93 10.00 -3.61
C GLY A 155 -5.36 8.67 -3.10
N PHE A 156 -5.75 7.55 -3.69
CA PHE A 156 -5.26 6.23 -3.27
C PHE A 156 -4.11 5.75 -4.16
N PRO A 157 -3.15 4.96 -3.64
CA PRO A 157 -2.15 4.30 -4.47
C PRO A 157 -2.79 3.28 -5.42
N SER A 158 -2.05 2.89 -6.44
CA SER A 158 -2.51 1.81 -7.33
C SER A 158 -2.61 0.50 -6.56
N VAL A 159 -3.76 -0.17 -6.67
CA VAL A 159 -4.00 -1.43 -5.98
C VAL A 159 -3.03 -2.52 -6.42
N ILE A 160 -2.38 -3.16 -5.46
CA ILE A 160 -1.54 -4.33 -5.69
C ILE A 160 -2.43 -5.58 -5.62
N THR A 161 -2.66 -6.18 -6.79
CA THR A 161 -3.36 -7.45 -6.90
C THR A 161 -2.37 -8.60 -6.78
N GLU A 162 -2.84 -9.82 -6.51
CA GLU A 162 -1.99 -11.03 -6.46
C GLU A 162 -1.14 -11.22 -7.73
N ARG A 163 -1.70 -10.90 -8.89
CA ARG A 163 -0.97 -10.95 -10.16
C ARG A 163 0.15 -9.94 -10.21
N ARG A 164 -0.10 -8.69 -9.80
CA ARG A 164 0.90 -7.62 -9.80
C ARG A 164 1.99 -7.89 -8.77
N GLU A 165 1.64 -8.45 -7.62
CA GLU A 165 2.60 -8.86 -6.59
C GLU A 165 3.60 -9.87 -7.14
N LYS A 166 3.11 -10.91 -7.85
CA LYS A 166 3.97 -11.91 -8.50
C LYS A 166 4.87 -11.32 -9.59
N GLU A 167 4.33 -10.40 -10.40
CA GLU A 167 5.10 -9.70 -11.43
C GLU A 167 6.22 -8.85 -10.79
N MET A 168 5.95 -8.16 -9.69
CA MET A 168 6.94 -7.37 -8.94
C MET A 168 8.04 -8.25 -8.31
N GLU A 169 7.68 -9.38 -7.70
CA GLU A 169 8.66 -10.34 -7.15
C GLU A 169 9.56 -10.94 -8.23
N GLU A 170 9.03 -11.21 -9.42
CA GLU A 170 9.79 -11.75 -10.54
C GLU A 170 10.78 -10.69 -11.08
N GLU A 171 10.35 -9.44 -11.23
CA GLU A 171 11.20 -8.32 -11.62
C GLU A 171 12.33 -8.07 -10.62
N GLU A 172 12.03 -8.13 -9.30
CA GLU A 172 13.03 -7.97 -8.26
C GLU A 172 14.08 -9.09 -8.28
N ARG A 173 13.64 -10.33 -8.47
CA ARG A 173 14.56 -11.49 -8.63
C ARG A 173 15.47 -11.35 -9.84
N GLU A 174 14.92 -10.92 -10.98
CA GLU A 174 15.73 -10.70 -12.18
C GLU A 174 16.75 -9.58 -11.98
N LYS A 175 16.35 -8.49 -11.30
CA LYS A 175 17.23 -7.36 -11.03
C LYS A 175 18.39 -7.75 -10.11
N LYS A 176 18.09 -8.50 -9.06
CA LYS A 176 19.09 -9.01 -8.12
C LYS A 176 20.06 -9.99 -8.78
N GLY A 177 19.57 -10.88 -9.65
CA GLY A 177 20.41 -11.79 -10.42
C GLY A 177 21.33 -11.07 -11.42
N LYS A 178 20.89 -9.94 -12.00
CA LYS A 178 21.75 -9.11 -12.87
C LYS A 178 22.83 -8.40 -12.08
N GLU A 179 22.50 -7.84 -10.91
CA GLU A 179 23.46 -7.18 -10.02
C GLU A 179 24.54 -8.15 -9.52
N GLU A 180 24.16 -9.35 -9.07
CA GLU A 180 25.10 -10.39 -8.63
C GLU A 180 26.03 -10.85 -9.76
N LYS A 181 25.53 -10.93 -11.00
CA LYS A 181 26.32 -11.28 -12.17
C LYS A 181 27.33 -10.19 -12.54
N GLU A 182 26.92 -8.93 -12.52
CA GLU A 182 27.81 -7.79 -12.76
C GLU A 182 28.91 -7.67 -11.69
N GLU A 183 28.57 -7.92 -10.44
CA GLU A 183 29.53 -7.88 -9.33
C GLU A 183 30.57 -8.98 -9.47
N ARG A 184 30.14 -10.19 -9.82
CA ARG A 184 31.04 -11.32 -10.09
C ARG A 184 31.95 -11.09 -11.30
N GLU A 185 31.43 -10.52 -12.41
CA GLU A 185 32.24 -10.18 -13.58
C GLU A 185 33.29 -9.11 -13.25
N LYS A 186 32.96 -8.14 -12.37
CA LYS A 186 33.91 -7.13 -11.88
C LYS A 186 34.99 -7.73 -10.98
N GLU A 187 34.64 -8.68 -10.12
CA GLU A 187 35.61 -9.39 -9.28
C GLU A 187 36.56 -10.26 -10.13
N GLU A 188 36.02 -11.00 -11.12
CA GLU A 188 36.83 -11.82 -12.03
C GLU A 188 37.77 -10.97 -12.89
N ALA A 189 37.30 -9.78 -13.37
CA ALA A 189 38.14 -8.84 -14.11
C ALA A 189 39.27 -8.25 -13.24
N LYS A 190 39.00 -7.98 -11.97
CA LYS A 190 39.99 -7.45 -11.03
C LYS A 190 41.03 -8.50 -10.66
N ALA A 191 40.60 -9.75 -10.44
CA ALA A 191 41.52 -10.86 -10.16
C ALA A 191 42.42 -11.23 -11.36
N SER A 192 41.95 -10.99 -12.60
CA SER A 192 42.80 -11.20 -13.79
C SER A 192 43.84 -10.10 -13.99
N SER A 193 43.51 -8.83 -13.66
CA SER A 193 44.46 -7.71 -13.75
C SER A 193 45.57 -7.75 -12.72
N GLU A 194 45.33 -8.32 -11.52
CA GLU A 194 46.33 -8.49 -10.47
C GLU A 194 47.33 -9.63 -10.77
N LYS A 195 47.02 -10.57 -11.67
CA LYS A 195 47.91 -11.63 -12.11
C LYS A 195 48.91 -11.21 -13.19
N ASP A 196 48.55 -10.26 -14.03
CA ASP A 196 49.41 -9.76 -15.10
C ASP A 196 50.51 -8.82 -14.57
N ASP A 197 50.32 -8.20 -13.40
CA ASP A 197 51.34 -7.34 -12.77
C ASP A 197 52.44 -8.14 -12.02
N ASP A 198 52.18 -9.39 -11.60
CA ASP A 198 53.16 -10.23 -10.86
C ASP A 198 54.12 -11.03 -11.78
N GLU A 199 53.81 -11.17 -13.08
CA GLU A 199 54.71 -11.81 -14.07
C GLU A 199 55.74 -10.86 -14.71
N SER A 200 55.63 -9.52 -14.48
CA SER A 200 56.54 -8.54 -15.10
C SER A 200 57.74 -8.13 -14.26
N GLU A 201 57.86 -8.58 -13.00
CA GLU A 201 59.00 -8.25 -12.11
C GLU A 201 60.14 -9.30 -12.01
N SER A 202 60.14 -10.40 -12.80
CA SER A 202 61.10 -11.49 -12.63
C SER A 202 62.23 -11.60 -13.64
N ASP A 203 62.46 -10.64 -14.59
CA ASP A 203 63.46 -10.75 -15.64
C ASP A 203 64.48 -9.60 -15.72
N GLU A 204 64.84 -8.92 -14.61
CA GLU A 204 66.01 -8.00 -14.58
C GLU A 204 66.94 -8.27 -13.39
N ASP A 205 67.56 -9.44 -13.37
CA ASP A 205 68.87 -9.64 -12.60
C ASP A 205 69.62 -10.80 -13.17
N GLY A 206 70.59 -10.50 -14.07
CA GLY A 206 71.52 -11.52 -14.51
C GLY A 206 72.29 -11.22 -15.79
N GLU A 207 73.14 -10.21 -15.82
CA GLU A 207 74.37 -10.30 -16.61
C GLU A 207 75.33 -9.11 -16.32
N GLN A 208 76.11 -9.24 -15.25
CA GLN A 208 77.44 -8.59 -15.12
C GLN A 208 78.38 -9.51 -14.41
N LYS A 209 79.10 -10.37 -15.20
CA LYS A 209 80.44 -10.89 -14.84
C LYS A 209 81.19 -11.28 -16.06
N GLU A 210 82.45 -10.83 -16.05
CA GLU A 210 83.65 -11.26 -16.79
C GLU A 210 83.89 -10.57 -18.14
N LYS A 211 84.84 -9.62 -18.05
CA LYS A 211 86.17 -9.81 -18.70
C LYS A 211 87.16 -8.91 -18.09
N ARG A 212 88.05 -9.57 -17.36
CA ARG A 212 89.42 -9.15 -17.00
C ARG A 212 90.31 -9.31 -18.21
N ASP A 213 91.36 -8.50 -18.16
CA ASP A 213 92.75 -8.68 -18.65
C ASP A 213 92.99 -8.66 -20.18
N GLU A 214 93.74 -7.78 -20.58
CA GLU A 214 95.19 -7.93 -20.77
C GLU A 214 95.80 -6.66 -21.39
N SER A 215 96.74 -6.14 -20.69
CA SER A 215 98.14 -5.89 -21.05
C SER A 215 98.46 -5.16 -22.35
N GLY A 216 99.39 -4.29 -22.23
CA GLY A 216 100.35 -4.00 -23.27
C GLY A 216 100.87 -2.57 -23.26
N ASP A 217 101.89 -2.41 -22.48
CA ASP A 217 103.17 -1.69 -22.82
C ASP A 217 103.20 -1.04 -24.20
N ASP A 218 103.59 0.17 -24.34
CA ASP A 218 104.96 0.54 -24.70
C ASP A 218 105.10 1.98 -25.20
N ASP A 219 105.96 2.69 -24.63
CA ASP A 219 107.01 3.51 -25.17
C ASP A 219 106.73 4.80 -25.99
N SER A 220 107.22 5.82 -25.47
CA SER A 220 108.05 6.95 -25.92
C SER A 220 107.61 8.29 -25.38
#